data_2da995ac0e5f999ae756c28ee27fc27a
#
_entry.id   2da995ac0e5f999ae756c28ee27fc27a
#
_cell.length_a   1.000
_cell.length_b   1.000
_cell.length_c   1.000
_cell.angle_alpha   90.00
_cell.angle_beta   90.00
_cell.angle_gamma   90.00
#
_symmetry.space_group_name_H-M   'P 1'
#
loop_
_entity.id
_entity.type
_entity.pdbx_description
1 polymer ?
#
loop_
_entity_poly.entity_id
_entity_poly.type
_entity_poly.pdbx_seq_one_letter_code
_entity_poly.pdbx_strand_id
1 'polypeptide(L)'
;MKKIAFAGTDGRTLLCALVVSTATSDIYHKTYRGVVVRGTPSMPKFVGTMNWPVEFIATEGNSCEEYAKAIIRAIKNKLIDYVVPMPEALLFEGLVDEVEAAGFENHIIGLKKSAAFIEGDKIKCKELCREAGIPVAAAWSETDAKDYGVILQTCLDYIQQFGGAVLKYPYSAGGKGARIILNSWEIREVYDTLINDYKPDYKKMYGANGKWPLLIESLMSGVEISFTILVDKNGNFQILPTAMDYPERFEGPASKTNPITGGMGAISPHPMETSQLIEMAGQRIARPLIEKMKEKGYLRPCVLYPGCFVSLTNAKQPINIRVSEINIRPGEPEAQPVARRLRNLGALVEAMLEGNLDKIKPEVREDQLAICAGLVTGPGGPDGQRGYPWSCTKGEPVQIDFNYIRKKGIQVIPSAMTCSAEDDQFKSDGTRVAWMNANVKIKSNESRGEAAERFRNKLFAAFDNGKVRVIPRENPQGNRLDLRRDIGVHYLVAEKIFPK
;
A
#
# COMPACT_ATOMS: atom_id res chain seq x y z
N MET A 1 -16.23 -23.95 -7.17
CA MET A 1 -15.75 -22.80 -6.39
C MET A 1 -14.43 -22.34 -7.02
N LYS A 2 -14.38 -21.11 -7.52
CA LYS A 2 -13.15 -20.56 -8.13
C LYS A 2 -12.11 -20.21 -7.07
N LYS A 3 -10.84 -20.38 -7.42
CA LYS A 3 -9.69 -20.10 -6.55
C LYS A 3 -8.92 -18.90 -7.05
N ILE A 4 -8.77 -17.88 -6.18
CA ILE A 4 -8.05 -16.65 -6.46
C ILE A 4 -6.76 -16.63 -5.67
N ALA A 5 -5.65 -16.58 -6.37
CA ALA A 5 -4.32 -16.51 -5.77
C ALA A 5 -3.84 -15.06 -5.64
N PHE A 6 -3.17 -14.78 -4.54
CA PHE A 6 -2.43 -13.56 -4.30
C PHE A 6 -0.95 -13.92 -4.18
N ALA A 7 -0.12 -13.34 -5.04
CA ALA A 7 1.30 -13.67 -5.10
C ALA A 7 2.13 -12.61 -4.39
N GLY A 8 2.86 -13.01 -3.35
CA GLY A 8 3.70 -12.11 -2.56
C GLY A 8 3.97 -12.62 -1.14
N THR A 9 4.68 -11.83 -0.36
CA THR A 9 5.10 -12.15 1.02
C THR A 9 4.63 -11.13 2.06
N ASP A 10 3.92 -10.09 1.66
CA ASP A 10 3.46 -9.04 2.57
C ASP A 10 2.11 -9.36 3.24
N GLY A 11 1.72 -8.55 4.22
CA GLY A 11 0.50 -8.77 5.00
C GLY A 11 -0.78 -8.65 4.15
N ARG A 12 -0.82 -7.75 3.16
CA ARG A 12 -1.97 -7.59 2.26
C ARG A 12 -2.23 -8.86 1.44
N THR A 13 -1.17 -9.61 1.07
CA THR A 13 -1.28 -10.88 0.33
C THR A 13 -2.13 -11.89 1.09
N LEU A 14 -1.81 -12.15 2.35
CA LEU A 14 -2.57 -13.08 3.19
C LEU A 14 -3.96 -12.54 3.53
N LEU A 15 -4.08 -11.24 3.83
CA LEU A 15 -5.37 -10.66 4.20
C LEU A 15 -6.36 -10.69 3.04
N CYS A 16 -5.94 -10.35 1.80
CA CYS A 16 -6.82 -10.43 0.63
C CYS A 16 -7.28 -11.86 0.36
N ALA A 17 -6.39 -12.86 0.48
CA ALA A 17 -6.75 -14.27 0.37
C ALA A 17 -7.77 -14.70 1.44
N LEU A 18 -7.58 -14.24 2.68
CA LEU A 18 -8.52 -14.50 3.77
C LEU A 18 -9.88 -13.84 3.52
N VAL A 19 -9.91 -12.59 3.08
CA VAL A 19 -11.17 -11.87 2.76
C VAL A 19 -11.92 -12.59 1.65
N VAL A 20 -11.25 -12.98 0.57
CA VAL A 20 -11.86 -13.72 -0.54
C VAL A 20 -12.47 -15.04 -0.07
N SER A 21 -11.82 -15.72 0.88
CA SER A 21 -12.31 -17.01 1.41
C SER A 21 -13.44 -16.89 2.43
N THR A 22 -13.58 -15.75 3.10
CA THR A 22 -14.49 -15.58 4.24
C THR A 22 -15.59 -14.56 4.02
N ALA A 23 -15.42 -13.65 3.06
CA ALA A 23 -16.46 -12.70 2.72
C ALA A 23 -17.57 -13.38 1.89
N THR A 24 -18.81 -13.12 2.26
CA THR A 24 -19.99 -13.55 1.54
C THR A 24 -20.67 -12.36 0.91
N SER A 25 -20.89 -12.42 -0.39
CA SER A 25 -21.69 -11.44 -1.11
C SER A 25 -23.16 -11.73 -0.90
N ASP A 26 -23.91 -10.71 -0.53
CA ASP A 26 -25.37 -10.82 -0.38
C ASP A 26 -26.08 -10.79 -1.76
N ILE A 27 -25.40 -10.27 -2.80
CA ILE A 27 -25.96 -10.04 -4.15
C ILE A 27 -25.52 -11.13 -5.13
N TYR A 28 -24.23 -11.46 -5.16
CA TYR A 28 -23.68 -12.32 -6.22
C TYR A 28 -23.65 -13.80 -5.87
N HIS A 29 -23.92 -14.20 -4.64
CA HIS A 29 -24.01 -15.58 -4.13
C HIS A 29 -22.91 -16.54 -4.60
N LYS A 30 -21.75 -15.98 -5.03
CA LYS A 30 -20.57 -16.73 -5.45
C LYS A 30 -19.62 -16.94 -4.29
N THR A 31 -19.07 -18.15 -4.18
CA THR A 31 -18.04 -18.48 -3.20
C THR A 31 -16.70 -18.64 -3.87
N TYR A 32 -15.67 -18.11 -3.23
CA TYR A 32 -14.29 -18.18 -3.69
C TYR A 32 -13.40 -18.80 -2.62
N ARG A 33 -12.25 -19.30 -3.04
CA ARG A 33 -11.16 -19.71 -2.15
C ARG A 33 -9.95 -18.86 -2.40
N GLY A 34 -9.42 -18.22 -1.36
CA GLY A 34 -8.18 -17.47 -1.43
C GLY A 34 -6.99 -18.41 -1.30
N VAL A 35 -5.99 -18.15 -2.11
CA VAL A 35 -4.73 -18.88 -2.15
C VAL A 35 -3.59 -17.88 -2.02
N VAL A 36 -2.55 -18.22 -1.29
CA VAL A 36 -1.30 -17.42 -1.23
C VAL A 36 -0.25 -18.16 -2.04
N VAL A 37 0.32 -17.50 -3.04
CA VAL A 37 1.52 -18.00 -3.73
C VAL A 37 2.72 -17.45 -2.99
N ARG A 38 3.50 -18.34 -2.41
CA ARG A 38 4.63 -18.17 -1.52
C ARG A 38 4.22 -17.81 -0.08
N GLY A 39 3.92 -16.55 0.23
CA GLY A 39 3.81 -16.08 1.62
C GLY A 39 5.16 -16.05 2.36
N THR A 40 5.16 -15.66 3.64
CA THR A 40 6.31 -15.86 4.52
C THR A 40 6.31 -17.28 5.11
N PRO A 41 7.44 -17.81 5.57
CA PRO A 41 7.52 -19.16 6.15
C PRO A 41 6.57 -19.39 7.33
N SER A 42 6.21 -18.33 8.06
CA SER A 42 5.30 -18.40 9.21
C SER A 42 3.81 -18.45 8.83
N MET A 43 3.44 -17.99 7.63
CA MET A 43 2.03 -17.85 7.24
C MET A 43 1.25 -19.17 7.24
N PRO A 44 1.74 -20.28 6.67
CA PRO A 44 1.00 -21.54 6.65
C PRO A 44 0.65 -22.05 8.05
N LYS A 45 1.62 -22.02 8.97
CA LYS A 45 1.39 -22.39 10.37
C LYS A 45 0.43 -21.44 11.06
N PHE A 46 0.58 -20.12 10.83
CA PHE A 46 -0.30 -19.10 11.41
C PHE A 46 -1.76 -19.33 10.97
N VAL A 47 -1.97 -19.56 9.68
CA VAL A 47 -3.28 -19.88 9.09
C VAL A 47 -3.87 -21.15 9.69
N GLY A 48 -3.06 -22.21 9.86
CA GLY A 48 -3.48 -23.43 10.54
C GLY A 48 -3.88 -23.19 12.00
N THR A 49 -3.09 -22.45 12.77
CA THR A 49 -3.40 -22.10 14.18
C THR A 49 -4.70 -21.30 14.30
N MET A 50 -4.95 -20.40 13.35
CA MET A 50 -6.18 -19.60 13.31
C MET A 50 -7.37 -20.32 12.69
N ASN A 51 -7.16 -21.49 12.09
CA ASN A 51 -8.14 -22.23 11.29
C ASN A 51 -8.77 -21.37 10.18
N TRP A 52 -7.94 -20.60 9.47
CA TRP A 52 -8.40 -19.79 8.36
C TRP A 52 -8.50 -20.60 7.07
N PRO A 53 -9.52 -20.38 6.24
CA PRO A 53 -9.72 -21.13 5.01
C PRO A 53 -8.86 -20.58 3.84
N VAL A 54 -7.56 -20.55 3.99
CA VAL A 54 -6.58 -20.09 2.98
C VAL A 54 -5.65 -21.23 2.62
N GLU A 55 -5.43 -21.41 1.32
CA GLU A 55 -4.51 -22.41 0.78
C GLU A 55 -3.16 -21.76 0.41
N PHE A 56 -2.11 -22.57 0.27
CA PHE A 56 -0.77 -22.10 -0.09
C PHE A 56 -0.18 -22.87 -1.26
N ILE A 57 0.53 -22.14 -2.13
CA ILE A 57 1.37 -22.71 -3.19
C ILE A 57 2.80 -22.26 -2.93
N ALA A 58 3.69 -23.21 -2.71
CA ALA A 58 5.10 -22.92 -2.51
C ALA A 58 5.80 -22.55 -3.83
N THR A 59 6.78 -21.66 -3.74
CA THR A 59 7.77 -21.39 -4.80
C THR A 59 9.13 -21.95 -4.36
N GLU A 60 9.99 -22.29 -5.28
CA GLU A 60 11.35 -22.81 -4.98
C GLU A 60 12.25 -21.69 -4.42
N GLY A 61 12.00 -20.45 -4.79
CA GLY A 61 12.71 -19.26 -4.32
C GLY A 61 11.90 -17.98 -4.46
N ASN A 62 12.58 -16.83 -4.56
CA ASN A 62 11.98 -15.48 -4.54
C ASN A 62 12.00 -14.76 -5.89
N SER A 63 12.65 -15.34 -6.91
CA SER A 63 12.73 -14.69 -8.22
C SER A 63 11.39 -14.67 -8.95
N CYS A 64 11.23 -13.72 -9.85
CA CYS A 64 10.05 -13.64 -10.71
C CYS A 64 9.84 -14.94 -11.50
N GLU A 65 10.91 -15.54 -12.02
CA GLU A 65 10.89 -16.81 -12.75
C GLU A 65 10.32 -17.96 -11.89
N GLU A 66 10.70 -18.05 -10.62
CA GLU A 66 10.18 -19.09 -9.71
C GLU A 66 8.71 -18.90 -9.38
N TYR A 67 8.28 -17.62 -9.20
CA TYR A 67 6.86 -17.30 -9.10
C TYR A 67 6.11 -17.69 -10.37
N ALA A 68 6.62 -17.35 -11.56
CA ALA A 68 6.00 -17.67 -12.83
C ALA A 68 5.86 -19.19 -13.00
N LYS A 69 6.91 -19.97 -12.74
CA LYS A 69 6.87 -21.44 -12.80
C LYS A 69 5.81 -22.03 -11.88
N ALA A 70 5.73 -21.56 -10.63
CA ALA A 70 4.75 -22.04 -9.66
C ALA A 70 3.32 -21.70 -10.09
N ILE A 71 3.07 -20.47 -10.54
CA ILE A 71 1.77 -19.99 -10.99
C ILE A 71 1.31 -20.77 -12.24
N ILE A 72 2.17 -20.88 -13.27
CA ILE A 72 1.85 -21.60 -14.51
C ILE A 72 1.51 -23.07 -14.20
N ARG A 73 2.30 -23.73 -13.36
CA ARG A 73 2.04 -25.10 -12.91
C ARG A 73 0.70 -25.20 -12.18
N ALA A 74 0.39 -24.24 -11.31
CA ALA A 74 -0.85 -24.22 -10.55
C ALA A 74 -2.08 -24.01 -11.44
N ILE A 75 -2.00 -23.14 -12.45
CA ILE A 75 -3.07 -22.92 -13.42
C ILE A 75 -3.28 -24.20 -14.26
N LYS A 76 -2.21 -24.80 -14.82
CA LYS A 76 -2.26 -26.05 -15.60
C LYS A 76 -2.93 -27.21 -14.82
N ASN A 77 -2.65 -27.29 -13.53
CA ASN A 77 -3.19 -28.32 -12.64
C ASN A 77 -4.56 -27.92 -12.03
N LYS A 78 -5.16 -26.82 -12.44
CA LYS A 78 -6.45 -26.30 -11.94
C LYS A 78 -6.46 -26.09 -10.42
N LEU A 79 -5.31 -25.77 -9.84
CA LEU A 79 -5.17 -25.43 -8.42
C LEU A 79 -5.56 -23.98 -8.15
N ILE A 80 -5.48 -23.11 -9.15
CA ILE A 80 -5.94 -21.71 -9.12
C ILE A 80 -6.59 -21.35 -10.44
N ASP A 81 -7.56 -20.45 -10.40
CA ASP A 81 -8.22 -19.89 -11.57
C ASP A 81 -7.63 -18.52 -11.95
N TYR A 82 -7.34 -17.68 -10.95
CA TYR A 82 -6.89 -16.33 -11.15
C TYR A 82 -5.73 -15.98 -10.20
N VAL A 83 -4.84 -15.06 -10.62
CA VAL A 83 -3.74 -14.58 -9.80
C VAL A 83 -3.60 -13.06 -9.83
N VAL A 84 -3.36 -12.48 -8.66
CA VAL A 84 -3.10 -11.05 -8.44
C VAL A 84 -1.71 -10.91 -7.84
N PRO A 85 -0.70 -10.40 -8.57
CA PRO A 85 0.58 -10.00 -8.00
C PRO A 85 0.38 -8.83 -7.02
N MET A 86 0.99 -8.93 -5.84
CA MET A 86 0.82 -7.91 -4.80
C MET A 86 2.00 -6.92 -4.72
N PRO A 87 3.28 -7.36 -4.76
CA PRO A 87 4.42 -6.43 -4.79
C PRO A 87 4.73 -5.95 -6.20
N GLU A 88 5.13 -4.70 -6.32
CA GLU A 88 5.56 -4.07 -7.58
C GLU A 88 6.75 -4.76 -8.23
N ALA A 89 7.66 -5.32 -7.44
CA ALA A 89 8.86 -6.01 -7.94
C ALA A 89 8.52 -7.10 -8.95
N LEU A 90 7.50 -7.91 -8.69
CA LEU A 90 7.07 -8.96 -9.61
C LEU A 90 6.57 -8.41 -10.95
N LEU A 91 5.93 -7.23 -10.95
CA LEU A 91 5.46 -6.56 -12.16
C LEU A 91 6.63 -5.94 -12.93
N PHE A 92 7.59 -5.32 -12.23
CA PHE A 92 8.79 -4.74 -12.83
C PHE A 92 9.69 -5.79 -13.47
N GLU A 93 9.76 -6.98 -12.88
CA GLU A 93 10.53 -8.09 -13.40
C GLU A 93 9.86 -8.81 -14.57
N GLY A 94 8.52 -8.65 -14.75
CA GLY A 94 7.77 -9.17 -15.90
C GLY A 94 6.97 -10.45 -15.61
N LEU A 95 6.51 -10.67 -14.38
CA LEU A 95 5.68 -11.83 -14.03
C LEU A 95 4.45 -11.99 -14.96
N VAL A 96 3.84 -10.88 -15.32
CA VAL A 96 2.67 -10.89 -16.23
C VAL A 96 3.06 -11.36 -17.63
N ASP A 97 4.22 -10.89 -18.12
CA ASP A 97 4.75 -11.26 -19.43
C ASP A 97 5.06 -12.76 -19.51
N GLU A 98 5.66 -13.33 -18.46
CA GLU A 98 5.99 -14.77 -18.36
C GLU A 98 4.72 -15.66 -18.35
N VAL A 99 3.73 -15.28 -17.57
CA VAL A 99 2.46 -16.04 -17.44
C VAL A 99 1.67 -15.96 -18.75
N GLU A 100 1.64 -14.79 -19.41
CA GLU A 100 1.00 -14.59 -20.71
C GLU A 100 1.71 -15.34 -21.83
N ALA A 101 3.05 -15.31 -21.87
CA ALA A 101 3.85 -16.08 -22.83
C ALA A 101 3.59 -17.59 -22.75
N ALA A 102 3.17 -18.07 -21.59
CA ALA A 102 2.75 -19.46 -21.38
C ALA A 102 1.29 -19.75 -21.82
N GLY A 103 0.56 -18.75 -22.35
CA GLY A 103 -0.83 -18.88 -22.82
C GLY A 103 -1.90 -18.67 -21.73
N PHE A 104 -1.57 -17.99 -20.62
CA PHE A 104 -2.47 -17.78 -19.50
C PHE A 104 -2.82 -16.30 -19.25
N GLU A 105 -2.95 -15.51 -20.31
CA GLU A 105 -3.27 -14.07 -20.27
C GLU A 105 -4.58 -13.74 -19.53
N ASN A 106 -5.57 -14.66 -19.60
CA ASN A 106 -6.86 -14.49 -18.95
C ASN A 106 -6.88 -14.96 -17.48
N HIS A 107 -5.74 -15.31 -16.92
CA HIS A 107 -5.61 -15.80 -15.54
C HIS A 107 -4.85 -14.85 -14.63
N ILE A 108 -4.18 -13.81 -15.16
CA ILE A 108 -3.34 -12.91 -14.39
C ILE A 108 -3.77 -11.45 -14.51
N ILE A 109 -3.87 -10.76 -13.37
CA ILE A 109 -4.09 -9.32 -13.26
C ILE A 109 -2.74 -8.63 -13.07
N GLY A 110 -2.55 -7.49 -13.73
CA GLY A 110 -1.36 -6.66 -13.61
C GLY A 110 -0.86 -6.13 -14.93
N LEU A 111 -0.06 -5.08 -14.89
CA LEU A 111 0.56 -4.50 -16.08
C LEU A 111 1.79 -5.31 -16.48
N LYS A 112 2.07 -5.33 -17.77
CA LYS A 112 3.32 -5.85 -18.34
C LYS A 112 4.51 -4.96 -17.96
N LYS A 113 5.70 -5.52 -18.06
CA LYS A 113 6.97 -4.80 -17.83
C LYS A 113 7.07 -3.52 -18.67
N SER A 114 6.54 -3.52 -19.91
CA SER A 114 6.53 -2.35 -20.80
C SER A 114 5.72 -1.16 -20.25
N ALA A 115 4.74 -1.39 -19.37
CA ALA A 115 3.92 -0.36 -18.73
C ALA A 115 4.28 -0.15 -17.24
N ALA A 116 5.20 -0.94 -16.69
CA ALA A 116 5.60 -0.85 -15.28
C ALA A 116 6.27 0.48 -14.91
N PHE A 117 6.72 1.26 -15.92
CA PHE A 117 7.24 2.62 -15.72
C PHE A 117 6.22 3.56 -15.07
N ILE A 118 4.92 3.28 -15.13
CA ILE A 118 3.86 4.10 -14.51
C ILE A 118 4.12 4.23 -12.99
N GLU A 119 4.62 3.19 -12.32
CA GLU A 119 5.10 3.27 -10.93
C GLU A 119 6.62 3.45 -10.85
N GLY A 120 7.37 2.77 -11.73
CA GLY A 120 8.82 2.66 -11.65
C GLY A 120 9.61 3.89 -12.12
N ASP A 121 8.99 4.84 -12.83
CA ASP A 121 9.62 6.05 -13.36
C ASP A 121 8.69 7.26 -13.22
N LYS A 122 8.91 8.06 -12.16
CA LYS A 122 8.06 9.21 -11.86
C LYS A 122 8.02 10.26 -12.96
N ILE A 123 9.10 10.40 -13.74
CA ILE A 123 9.18 11.39 -14.84
C ILE A 123 8.26 10.91 -15.98
N LYS A 124 8.43 9.67 -16.44
CA LYS A 124 7.57 9.10 -17.49
C LYS A 124 6.10 9.00 -17.08
N CYS A 125 5.83 8.72 -15.80
CA CYS A 125 4.48 8.77 -15.26
C CYS A 125 3.87 10.17 -15.35
N LYS A 126 4.63 11.23 -15.04
CA LYS A 126 4.18 12.63 -15.19
C LYS A 126 3.94 13.01 -16.64
N GLU A 127 4.79 12.54 -17.56
CA GLU A 127 4.58 12.73 -18.99
C GLU A 127 3.30 12.06 -19.46
N LEU A 128 3.05 10.82 -19.06
CA LEU A 128 1.81 10.11 -19.36
C LEU A 128 0.58 10.85 -18.79
N CYS A 129 0.65 11.33 -17.55
CA CYS A 129 -0.42 12.13 -16.95
C CYS A 129 -0.68 13.42 -17.73
N ARG A 130 0.38 14.14 -18.14
CA ARG A 130 0.27 15.34 -18.97
C ARG A 130 -0.39 15.07 -20.32
N GLU A 131 0.03 14.00 -21.02
CA GLU A 131 -0.56 13.57 -22.29
C GLU A 131 -2.05 13.19 -22.13
N ALA A 132 -2.42 12.63 -20.98
CA ALA A 132 -3.80 12.26 -20.66
C ALA A 132 -4.64 13.42 -20.11
N GLY A 133 -4.07 14.62 -19.93
CA GLY A 133 -4.77 15.75 -19.30
C GLY A 133 -5.07 15.56 -17.82
N ILE A 134 -4.37 14.65 -17.14
CA ILE A 134 -4.53 14.39 -15.71
C ILE A 134 -3.82 15.48 -14.89
N PRO A 135 -4.50 16.12 -13.92
CA PRO A 135 -3.87 17.16 -13.10
C PRO A 135 -2.74 16.57 -12.23
N VAL A 136 -1.56 17.15 -12.34
CA VAL A 136 -0.38 16.85 -11.53
C VAL A 136 0.06 18.12 -10.78
N ALA A 137 1.25 18.17 -10.19
CA ALA A 137 1.81 19.38 -9.59
C ALA A 137 1.71 20.56 -10.58
N ALA A 138 1.45 21.78 -10.08
CA ALA A 138 1.21 22.95 -10.90
C ALA A 138 2.40 23.28 -11.81
N ALA A 139 3.61 23.01 -11.34
CA ALA A 139 4.85 23.07 -12.09
C ALA A 139 5.71 21.84 -11.76
N TRP A 140 6.41 21.31 -12.75
CA TRP A 140 7.42 20.29 -12.57
C TRP A 140 8.46 20.34 -13.69
N SER A 141 9.67 19.90 -13.39
CA SER A 141 10.78 19.86 -14.36
C SER A 141 11.68 18.65 -14.10
N GLU A 142 12.29 18.16 -15.15
CA GLU A 142 13.40 17.21 -15.10
C GLU A 142 14.71 17.96 -15.28
N THR A 143 15.71 17.66 -14.47
CA THR A 143 17.06 18.21 -14.60
C THR A 143 18.12 17.13 -14.37
N ASP A 144 19.40 17.47 -14.64
CA ASP A 144 20.51 16.63 -14.18
C ASP A 144 20.75 16.86 -12.69
N ALA A 145 20.71 15.82 -11.90
CA ALA A 145 20.99 15.87 -10.46
C ALA A 145 22.38 16.44 -10.13
N LYS A 146 23.29 16.50 -11.08
CA LYS A 146 24.62 17.11 -10.93
C LYS A 146 24.64 18.61 -11.17
N ASP A 147 23.60 19.17 -11.77
CA ASP A 147 23.47 20.61 -12.03
C ASP A 147 22.80 21.34 -10.86
N TYR A 148 23.57 21.55 -9.79
CA TYR A 148 23.06 22.20 -8.60
C TYR A 148 22.57 23.64 -8.89
N GLY A 149 23.15 24.34 -9.89
CA GLY A 149 22.73 25.71 -10.24
C GLY A 149 21.28 25.75 -10.74
N VAL A 150 20.93 24.85 -11.66
CA VAL A 150 19.56 24.73 -12.17
C VAL A 150 18.62 24.27 -11.07
N ILE A 151 19.03 23.30 -10.23
CA ILE A 151 18.20 22.81 -9.12
C ILE A 151 17.89 23.94 -8.13
N LEU A 152 18.91 24.70 -7.73
CA LEU A 152 18.78 25.85 -6.81
C LEU A 152 17.77 26.87 -7.35
N GLN A 153 17.95 27.31 -8.60
CA GLN A 153 17.07 28.30 -9.19
C GLN A 153 15.64 27.81 -9.31
N THR A 154 15.43 26.55 -9.78
CA THR A 154 14.09 25.97 -9.90
C THR A 154 13.40 25.87 -8.53
N CYS A 155 14.13 25.46 -7.48
CA CYS A 155 13.58 25.39 -6.13
C CYS A 155 13.19 26.79 -5.60
N LEU A 156 14.03 27.81 -5.83
CA LEU A 156 13.71 29.18 -5.44
C LEU A 156 12.44 29.71 -6.13
N ASP A 157 12.31 29.45 -7.42
CA ASP A 157 11.14 29.88 -8.19
C ASP A 157 9.86 29.13 -7.67
N TYR A 158 9.95 27.85 -7.38
CA TYR A 158 8.81 27.10 -6.87
C TYR A 158 8.44 27.46 -5.42
N ILE A 159 9.43 27.76 -4.57
CA ILE A 159 9.17 28.29 -3.23
C ILE A 159 8.45 29.64 -3.32
N GLN A 160 8.89 30.53 -4.19
CA GLN A 160 8.27 31.84 -4.36
C GLN A 160 6.85 31.76 -4.91
N GLN A 161 6.60 30.90 -5.91
CA GLN A 161 5.31 30.84 -6.61
C GLN A 161 4.30 29.93 -5.93
N PHE A 162 4.73 28.84 -5.28
CA PHE A 162 3.88 27.76 -4.79
C PHE A 162 4.06 27.45 -3.30
N GLY A 163 4.92 28.22 -2.60
CA GLY A 163 5.18 28.03 -1.18
C GLY A 163 6.10 26.85 -0.85
N GLY A 164 6.67 26.17 -1.84
CA GLY A 164 7.61 25.07 -1.63
C GLY A 164 7.96 24.31 -2.90
N ALA A 165 9.01 23.51 -2.81
CA ALA A 165 9.46 22.59 -3.84
C ALA A 165 9.60 21.16 -3.28
N VAL A 166 9.57 20.17 -4.15
CA VAL A 166 9.80 18.77 -3.79
C VAL A 166 10.83 18.18 -4.75
N LEU A 167 11.97 17.74 -4.22
CA LEU A 167 12.96 16.97 -4.98
C LEU A 167 12.60 15.50 -4.92
N LYS A 168 12.58 14.82 -6.07
CA LYS A 168 12.24 13.39 -6.15
C LYS A 168 13.28 12.63 -6.96
N TYR A 169 13.84 11.58 -6.32
CA TYR A 169 14.53 10.52 -7.08
C TYR A 169 13.48 9.74 -7.91
N PRO A 170 13.63 9.67 -9.25
CA PRO A 170 12.54 9.18 -10.10
C PRO A 170 12.17 7.73 -9.89
N TYR A 171 13.10 6.88 -9.46
CA TYR A 171 12.99 5.42 -9.45
C TYR A 171 12.70 4.83 -8.08
N SER A 172 12.24 5.62 -7.11
CA SER A 172 11.86 5.13 -5.78
C SER A 172 10.35 4.95 -5.66
N ALA A 173 9.93 3.97 -4.87
CA ALA A 173 8.54 3.74 -4.48
C ALA A 173 8.30 4.11 -3.01
N GLY A 174 7.02 4.30 -2.62
CA GLY A 174 6.61 4.48 -1.23
C GLY A 174 7.16 5.74 -0.54
N GLY A 175 7.26 6.86 -1.27
CA GLY A 175 7.66 8.17 -0.70
C GLY A 175 9.13 8.31 -0.31
N LYS A 176 9.93 7.24 -0.33
CA LYS A 176 11.32 7.22 0.17
C LYS A 176 12.24 8.19 -0.57
N GLY A 177 12.00 8.42 -1.84
CA GLY A 177 12.81 9.29 -2.71
C GLY A 177 12.33 10.74 -2.82
N ALA A 178 11.35 11.16 -2.02
CA ALA A 178 10.83 12.52 -2.04
C ALA A 178 11.35 13.33 -0.85
N ARG A 179 11.72 14.59 -1.09
CA ARG A 179 12.20 15.54 -0.07
C ARG A 179 11.52 16.88 -0.29
N ILE A 180 10.78 17.34 0.72
CA ILE A 180 10.08 18.63 0.70
C ILE A 180 11.04 19.74 1.12
N ILE A 181 10.95 20.87 0.46
CA ILE A 181 11.72 22.11 0.73
C ILE A 181 10.71 23.24 0.90
N LEU A 182 10.64 23.83 2.07
CA LEU A 182 9.76 24.97 2.36
C LEU A 182 10.51 26.29 2.38
N ASN A 183 11.79 26.25 2.66
CA ASN A 183 12.62 27.44 2.84
C ASN A 183 13.90 27.38 2.00
N SER A 184 14.35 28.54 1.50
CA SER A 184 15.51 28.61 0.63
C SER A 184 16.82 28.12 1.28
N TRP A 185 16.97 28.27 2.59
CA TRP A 185 18.15 27.79 3.32
C TRP A 185 18.24 26.28 3.46
N GLU A 186 17.14 25.54 3.24
CA GLU A 186 17.09 24.09 3.30
C GLU A 186 17.56 23.43 2.00
N ILE A 187 17.56 24.15 0.88
CA ILE A 187 17.77 23.58 -0.47
C ILE A 187 19.05 22.77 -0.53
N ARG A 188 20.17 23.35 -0.06
CA ARG A 188 21.48 22.69 -0.15
C ARG A 188 21.52 21.41 0.66
N GLU A 189 21.06 21.45 1.88
CA GLU A 189 21.07 20.28 2.78
C GLU A 189 20.18 19.16 2.27
N VAL A 190 18.98 19.50 1.81
CA VAL A 190 18.01 18.55 1.27
C VAL A 190 18.54 17.91 -0.02
N TYR A 191 19.14 18.71 -0.90
CA TYR A 191 19.79 18.22 -2.11
C TYR A 191 20.93 17.26 -1.79
N ASP A 192 21.88 17.65 -0.94
CA ASP A 192 23.04 16.82 -0.58
C ASP A 192 22.58 15.49 0.05
N THR A 193 21.56 15.53 0.90
CA THR A 193 20.99 14.32 1.49
C THR A 193 20.40 13.39 0.42
N LEU A 194 19.54 13.92 -0.47
CA LEU A 194 18.95 13.13 -1.53
C LEU A 194 19.99 12.51 -2.46
N ILE A 195 20.96 13.31 -2.89
CA ILE A 195 22.01 12.82 -3.80
C ILE A 195 22.87 11.77 -3.12
N ASN A 196 23.26 11.95 -1.88
CA ASN A 196 24.05 10.96 -1.16
C ASN A 196 23.30 9.64 -0.97
N ASP A 197 21.99 9.68 -0.68
CA ASP A 197 21.15 8.51 -0.53
C ASP A 197 21.09 7.66 -1.82
N TYR A 198 21.01 8.32 -3.00
CA TYR A 198 20.80 7.66 -4.29
C TYR A 198 22.01 7.66 -5.25
N LYS A 199 23.13 8.21 -4.82
CA LYS A 199 24.38 8.21 -5.63
C LYS A 199 24.85 6.81 -6.07
N PRO A 200 24.75 5.76 -5.26
CA PRO A 200 25.09 4.41 -5.70
C PRO A 200 24.18 3.93 -6.85
N ASP A 201 22.89 4.20 -6.77
CA ASP A 201 21.90 3.80 -7.78
C ASP A 201 22.13 4.56 -9.09
N TYR A 202 22.34 5.88 -9.03
CA TYR A 202 22.69 6.68 -10.20
C TYR A 202 23.96 6.18 -10.87
N LYS A 203 25.02 5.90 -10.11
CA LYS A 203 26.27 5.37 -10.67
C LYS A 203 26.08 4.00 -11.34
N LYS A 204 25.26 3.14 -10.74
CA LYS A 204 24.96 1.83 -11.31
C LYS A 204 24.19 1.93 -12.62
N MET A 205 23.21 2.84 -12.70
CA MET A 205 22.32 2.99 -13.87
C MET A 205 22.92 3.79 -15.00
N TYR A 206 23.65 4.86 -14.69
CA TYR A 206 24.09 5.87 -15.68
C TYR A 206 25.59 6.08 -15.72
N GLY A 207 26.34 5.43 -14.85
CA GLY A 207 27.76 5.69 -14.67
C GLY A 207 28.03 7.06 -14.02
N ALA A 208 29.32 7.35 -13.76
CA ALA A 208 29.71 8.62 -13.11
C ALA A 208 29.49 9.84 -14.02
N ASN A 209 29.64 9.66 -15.33
CA ASN A 209 29.62 10.76 -16.32
C ASN A 209 28.25 10.93 -17.01
N GLY A 210 27.33 9.95 -16.89
CA GLY A 210 25.99 10.03 -17.47
C GLY A 210 25.13 11.12 -16.83
N LYS A 211 24.06 11.53 -17.50
CA LYS A 211 23.02 12.40 -16.93
C LYS A 211 22.27 11.62 -15.82
N TRP A 212 22.12 12.22 -14.66
CA TRP A 212 21.38 11.68 -13.52
C TRP A 212 20.01 12.37 -13.43
N PRO A 213 18.91 11.76 -13.91
CA PRO A 213 17.62 12.44 -13.91
C PRO A 213 17.12 12.70 -12.49
N LEU A 214 16.66 13.92 -12.26
CA LEU A 214 16.04 14.38 -11.02
C LEU A 214 14.73 15.08 -11.35
N LEU A 215 13.66 14.73 -10.65
CA LEU A 215 12.37 15.40 -10.77
C LEU A 215 12.25 16.47 -9.69
N ILE A 216 11.89 17.69 -10.09
CA ILE A 216 11.56 18.79 -9.20
C ILE A 216 10.09 19.14 -9.41
N GLU A 217 9.29 19.17 -8.35
CA GLU A 217 7.88 19.54 -8.41
C GLU A 217 7.59 20.73 -7.50
N SER A 218 6.61 21.54 -7.89
CA SER A 218 6.01 22.51 -6.98
C SER A 218 5.28 21.78 -5.85
N LEU A 219 5.28 22.36 -4.64
CA LEU A 219 4.55 21.79 -3.51
C LEU A 219 3.05 21.73 -3.83
N MET A 220 2.46 20.57 -3.61
CA MET A 220 1.02 20.41 -3.67
C MET A 220 0.42 20.59 -2.28
N SER A 221 -0.68 21.35 -2.21
CA SER A 221 -1.45 21.57 -1.00
C SER A 221 -2.76 20.77 -1.02
N GLY A 222 -3.30 20.49 0.16
CA GLY A 222 -4.55 19.77 0.32
C GLY A 222 -4.42 18.53 1.20
N VAL A 223 -5.47 17.73 1.22
CA VAL A 223 -5.52 16.44 1.93
C VAL A 223 -5.00 15.34 1.02
N GLU A 224 -4.06 14.54 1.51
CA GLU A 224 -3.56 13.38 0.77
C GLU A 224 -4.59 12.25 0.83
N ILE A 225 -5.00 11.75 -0.32
CA ILE A 225 -5.96 10.66 -0.46
C ILE A 225 -5.52 9.75 -1.61
N SER A 226 -5.50 8.46 -1.35
CA SER A 226 -5.21 7.46 -2.37
C SER A 226 -6.46 6.71 -2.79
N PHE A 227 -6.53 6.34 -4.06
CA PHE A 227 -7.66 5.63 -4.64
C PHE A 227 -7.22 4.27 -5.18
N THR A 228 -7.92 3.20 -4.81
CA THR A 228 -7.73 1.90 -5.44
C THR A 228 -8.71 1.76 -6.59
N ILE A 229 -8.20 1.72 -7.81
CA ILE A 229 -8.98 1.63 -9.05
C ILE A 229 -8.77 0.24 -9.65
N LEU A 230 -9.83 -0.54 -9.72
CA LEU A 230 -9.83 -1.81 -10.45
C LEU A 230 -10.17 -1.52 -11.91
N VAL A 231 -9.40 -2.07 -12.84
CA VAL A 231 -9.59 -1.91 -14.29
C VAL A 231 -9.73 -3.28 -14.93
N ASP A 232 -10.72 -3.45 -15.79
CA ASP A 232 -10.90 -4.70 -16.53
C ASP A 232 -10.24 -4.67 -17.92
N LYS A 233 -10.26 -5.79 -18.64
CA LYS A 233 -9.66 -5.91 -19.98
C LYS A 233 -10.27 -5.02 -21.03
N ASN A 234 -11.48 -4.51 -20.82
CA ASN A 234 -12.21 -3.63 -21.75
C ASN A 234 -12.01 -2.14 -21.42
N GLY A 235 -11.43 -1.83 -20.24
CA GLY A 235 -11.22 -0.47 -19.74
C GLY A 235 -12.37 0.03 -18.87
N ASN A 236 -13.33 -0.82 -18.50
CA ASN A 236 -14.27 -0.48 -17.44
C ASN A 236 -13.54 -0.48 -16.09
N PHE A 237 -14.01 0.34 -15.15
CA PHE A 237 -13.35 0.45 -13.87
C PHE A 237 -14.32 0.59 -12.69
N GLN A 238 -13.85 0.22 -11.51
CA GLN A 238 -14.49 0.48 -10.21
C GLN A 238 -13.48 1.09 -9.26
N ILE A 239 -13.91 2.09 -8.50
CA ILE A 239 -13.10 2.67 -7.42
C ILE A 239 -13.56 2.05 -6.11
N LEU A 240 -12.61 1.45 -5.38
CA LEU A 240 -12.86 0.86 -4.06
C LEU A 240 -12.94 1.95 -2.99
N PRO A 241 -13.46 1.64 -1.78
CA PRO A 241 -13.39 2.55 -0.65
C PRO A 241 -11.97 3.07 -0.45
N THR A 242 -11.83 4.34 -0.11
CA THR A 242 -10.53 4.94 0.15
C THR A 242 -9.99 4.51 1.52
N ALA A 243 -8.71 4.77 1.75
CA ALA A 243 -8.10 4.62 3.06
C ALA A 243 -7.20 5.82 3.34
N MET A 244 -7.02 6.15 4.62
CA MET A 244 -6.01 7.08 5.10
C MET A 244 -4.81 6.27 5.57
N ASP A 245 -3.64 6.54 4.99
CA ASP A 245 -2.36 6.00 5.43
C ASP A 245 -1.76 6.85 6.56
N TYR A 246 -0.85 6.24 7.29
CA TYR A 246 -0.02 6.85 8.33
C TYR A 246 1.44 6.54 8.01
N PRO A 247 2.05 7.29 7.08
CA PRO A 247 3.38 6.96 6.55
C PRO A 247 4.52 7.35 7.48
N GLU A 248 4.38 8.34 8.34
CA GLU A 248 5.43 8.74 9.27
C GLU A 248 5.60 7.70 10.38
N ARG A 249 6.87 7.50 10.79
CA ARG A 249 7.21 6.52 11.83
C ARG A 249 6.53 6.81 13.17
N PHE A 250 6.47 8.06 13.56
CA PHE A 250 5.88 8.54 14.81
C PHE A 250 4.73 9.51 14.52
N GLU A 251 4.02 9.91 15.56
CA GLU A 251 3.01 10.96 15.48
C GLU A 251 3.62 12.30 15.04
N GLY A 252 2.85 13.11 14.31
CA GLY A 252 3.29 14.41 13.82
C GLY A 252 3.90 14.39 12.43
N PRO A 253 4.34 15.55 11.94
CA PRO A 253 4.82 15.71 10.57
C PRO A 253 6.17 15.02 10.33
N ALA A 254 6.43 14.69 9.09
CA ALA A 254 7.70 14.13 8.66
C ALA A 254 8.89 15.07 8.98
N SER A 255 9.98 14.47 9.45
CA SER A 255 11.23 15.16 9.80
C SER A 255 12.41 14.19 9.76
N LYS A 256 13.63 14.70 10.03
CA LYS A 256 14.83 13.85 10.17
C LYS A 256 14.69 12.78 11.27
N THR A 257 13.97 13.09 12.34
CA THR A 257 13.72 12.17 13.46
C THR A 257 12.40 11.41 13.32
N ASN A 258 11.51 11.86 12.44
CA ASN A 258 10.24 11.22 12.10
C ASN A 258 10.15 10.95 10.59
N PRO A 259 10.85 9.94 10.06
CA PRO A 259 10.91 9.69 8.63
C PRO A 259 9.60 9.13 8.08
N ILE A 260 9.35 9.39 6.81
CA ILE A 260 8.35 8.67 6.02
C ILE A 260 8.82 7.23 5.86
N THR A 261 7.89 6.30 6.02
CA THR A 261 8.12 4.85 5.96
C THR A 261 7.22 4.19 4.91
N GLY A 262 7.25 2.89 4.81
CA GLY A 262 6.28 2.12 4.01
C GLY A 262 4.93 1.92 4.70
N GLY A 263 4.54 2.84 5.60
CA GLY A 263 3.27 2.84 6.35
C GLY A 263 3.37 2.20 7.74
N MET A 264 2.77 2.87 8.71
CA MET A 264 2.61 2.42 10.10
C MET A 264 1.21 1.87 10.37
N GLY A 265 0.27 2.12 9.47
CA GLY A 265 -1.10 1.65 9.55
C GLY A 265 -2.02 2.44 8.61
N ALA A 266 -3.26 2.00 8.54
CA ALA A 266 -4.27 2.67 7.72
C ALA A 266 -5.67 2.47 8.30
N ILE A 267 -6.60 3.37 7.94
CA ILE A 267 -8.02 3.28 8.28
C ILE A 267 -8.88 3.51 7.03
N SER A 268 -9.93 2.72 6.85
CA SER A 268 -10.90 2.86 5.76
C SER A 268 -12.34 2.98 6.31
N PRO A 269 -13.18 3.89 5.74
CA PRO A 269 -12.86 4.81 4.64
C PRO A 269 -11.92 5.95 5.09
N HIS A 270 -11.39 6.73 4.16
CA HIS A 270 -10.71 7.99 4.50
C HIS A 270 -11.71 8.98 5.15
N PRO A 271 -11.33 9.74 6.20
CA PRO A 271 -12.26 10.67 6.88
C PRO A 271 -12.91 11.70 5.94
N MET A 272 -12.21 12.05 4.84
CA MET A 272 -12.70 13.01 3.84
C MET A 272 -13.38 12.35 2.63
N GLU A 273 -13.62 11.03 2.64
CA GLU A 273 -14.30 10.35 1.55
C GLU A 273 -15.74 10.87 1.38
N THR A 274 -16.08 11.26 0.15
CA THR A 274 -17.43 11.60 -0.29
C THR A 274 -17.70 11.00 -1.67
N SER A 275 -18.97 10.81 -2.04
CA SER A 275 -19.34 10.33 -3.38
C SER A 275 -18.85 11.28 -4.47
N GLN A 276 -18.90 12.60 -4.24
CA GLN A 276 -18.40 13.60 -5.17
C GLN A 276 -16.88 13.49 -5.40
N LEU A 277 -16.12 13.16 -4.35
CA LEU A 277 -14.69 12.96 -4.48
C LEU A 277 -14.36 11.68 -5.30
N ILE A 278 -15.09 10.59 -5.05
CA ILE A 278 -14.95 9.36 -5.83
C ILE A 278 -15.31 9.61 -7.32
N GLU A 279 -16.39 10.35 -7.57
CA GLU A 279 -16.78 10.75 -8.93
C GLU A 279 -15.70 11.61 -9.61
N MET A 280 -15.16 12.61 -8.91
CA MET A 280 -14.08 13.46 -9.43
C MET A 280 -12.83 12.64 -9.76
N ALA A 281 -12.43 11.70 -8.90
CA ALA A 281 -11.31 10.79 -9.17
C ALA A 281 -11.57 9.92 -10.39
N GLY A 282 -12.80 9.43 -10.56
CA GLY A 282 -13.23 8.70 -11.75
C GLY A 282 -13.12 9.51 -13.03
N GLN A 283 -13.62 10.74 -13.03
CA GLN A 283 -13.66 11.60 -14.21
C GLN A 283 -12.29 12.21 -14.56
N ARG A 284 -11.53 12.66 -13.57
CA ARG A 284 -10.28 13.41 -13.82
C ARG A 284 -9.02 12.57 -13.79
N ILE A 285 -9.08 11.34 -13.28
CA ILE A 285 -7.90 10.47 -13.16
C ILE A 285 -8.15 9.13 -13.83
N ALA A 286 -9.13 8.34 -13.35
CA ALA A 286 -9.30 6.96 -13.82
C ALA A 286 -9.59 6.90 -15.33
N ARG A 287 -10.64 7.57 -15.78
CA ARG A 287 -11.04 7.56 -17.19
C ARG A 287 -9.93 8.04 -18.13
N PRO A 288 -9.35 9.25 -17.98
CA PRO A 288 -8.32 9.71 -18.91
C PRO A 288 -7.05 8.86 -18.87
N LEU A 289 -6.67 8.29 -17.70
CA LEU A 289 -5.53 7.39 -17.61
C LEU A 289 -5.78 6.09 -18.38
N ILE A 290 -6.96 5.47 -18.20
CA ILE A 290 -7.33 4.22 -18.86
C ILE A 290 -7.43 4.42 -20.38
N GLU A 291 -8.02 5.52 -20.83
CA GLU A 291 -8.09 5.87 -22.27
C GLU A 291 -6.69 6.04 -22.85
N LYS A 292 -5.79 6.73 -22.16
CA LYS A 292 -4.40 6.89 -22.60
C LYS A 292 -3.64 5.57 -22.59
N MET A 293 -3.84 4.72 -21.58
CA MET A 293 -3.26 3.37 -21.55
C MET A 293 -3.76 2.52 -22.71
N LYS A 294 -5.04 2.63 -23.08
CA LYS A 294 -5.62 1.94 -24.24
C LYS A 294 -4.98 2.42 -25.55
N GLU A 295 -4.87 3.74 -25.74
CA GLU A 295 -4.21 4.36 -26.89
C GLU A 295 -2.76 3.86 -27.07
N LYS A 296 -2.03 3.73 -25.96
CA LYS A 296 -0.62 3.29 -25.94
C LYS A 296 -0.45 1.75 -25.99
N GLY A 297 -1.52 0.98 -26.00
CA GLY A 297 -1.47 -0.49 -25.97
C GLY A 297 -1.08 -1.09 -24.61
N TYR A 298 -1.26 -0.35 -23.53
CA TYR A 298 -0.94 -0.81 -22.15
C TYR A 298 -2.15 -1.36 -21.40
N LEU A 299 -3.38 -1.22 -21.97
CA LEU A 299 -4.59 -1.63 -21.28
C LEU A 299 -4.62 -3.14 -21.02
N ARG A 300 -4.80 -3.50 -19.78
CA ARG A 300 -4.99 -4.86 -19.27
C ARG A 300 -5.82 -4.82 -17.98
N PRO A 301 -6.36 -5.98 -17.53
CA PRO A 301 -6.85 -6.09 -16.16
C PRO A 301 -5.74 -5.72 -15.18
N CYS A 302 -5.93 -4.65 -14.41
CA CYS A 302 -4.91 -4.17 -13.48
C CYS A 302 -5.52 -3.41 -12.30
N VAL A 303 -4.71 -3.22 -11.28
CA VAL A 303 -5.00 -2.31 -10.17
C VAL A 303 -4.15 -1.08 -10.35
N LEU A 304 -4.77 0.10 -10.37
CA LEU A 304 -4.10 1.39 -10.34
C LEU A 304 -4.33 2.02 -8.96
N TYR A 305 -3.28 2.58 -8.40
CA TYR A 305 -3.33 3.16 -7.05
C TYR A 305 -2.68 4.56 -7.06
N PRO A 306 -3.42 5.59 -7.57
CA PRO A 306 -2.94 6.97 -7.54
C PRO A 306 -3.02 7.56 -6.12
N GLY A 307 -1.89 8.11 -5.65
CA GLY A 307 -1.81 9.02 -4.52
C GLY A 307 -2.06 10.46 -4.99
N CYS A 308 -2.99 11.14 -4.34
CA CYS A 308 -3.48 12.44 -4.77
C CYS A 308 -3.52 13.46 -3.63
N PHE A 309 -3.32 14.74 -3.97
CA PHE A 309 -3.65 15.86 -3.09
C PHE A 309 -4.97 16.47 -3.52
N VAL A 310 -5.90 16.63 -2.58
CA VAL A 310 -7.26 17.10 -2.81
C VAL A 310 -7.51 18.38 -2.03
N SER A 311 -7.91 19.44 -2.73
CA SER A 311 -8.41 20.66 -2.09
C SER A 311 -9.90 20.52 -1.86
N LEU A 312 -10.34 20.79 -0.64
CA LEU A 312 -11.74 20.68 -0.20
C LEU A 312 -12.26 22.03 0.30
N THR A 313 -13.57 22.26 0.15
CA THR A 313 -14.27 23.32 0.88
C THR A 313 -14.47 22.91 2.34
N ASN A 314 -14.92 23.86 3.18
CA ASN A 314 -15.30 23.59 4.57
C ASN A 314 -16.44 22.55 4.70
N ALA A 315 -17.26 22.37 3.66
CA ALA A 315 -18.29 21.34 3.58
C ALA A 315 -17.80 20.00 2.97
N LYS A 316 -16.49 19.75 2.92
CA LYS A 316 -15.84 18.57 2.30
C LYS A 316 -16.10 18.41 0.79
N GLN A 317 -16.57 19.45 0.12
CA GLN A 317 -16.77 19.38 -1.33
C GLN A 317 -15.41 19.49 -2.05
N PRO A 318 -15.09 18.58 -2.96
CA PRO A 318 -13.83 18.61 -3.66
C PRO A 318 -13.81 19.77 -4.69
N ILE A 319 -12.77 20.62 -4.59
CA ILE A 319 -12.52 21.71 -5.54
C ILE A 319 -11.57 21.25 -6.62
N ASN A 320 -10.49 20.56 -6.22
CA ASN A 320 -9.44 20.15 -7.13
C ASN A 320 -8.77 18.86 -6.64
N ILE A 321 -8.24 18.08 -7.59
CA ILE A 321 -7.48 16.86 -7.34
C ILE A 321 -6.23 16.87 -8.21
N ARG A 322 -5.07 16.51 -7.63
CA ARG A 322 -3.78 16.45 -8.33
C ARG A 322 -3.06 15.17 -7.99
N VAL A 323 -2.56 14.47 -8.99
CA VAL A 323 -1.82 13.21 -8.82
C VAL A 323 -0.37 13.49 -8.42
N SER A 324 0.07 12.88 -7.33
CA SER A 324 1.47 12.87 -6.88
C SER A 324 2.26 11.73 -7.52
N GLU A 325 1.72 10.52 -7.47
CA GLU A 325 2.29 9.32 -8.07
C GLU A 325 1.16 8.33 -8.42
N ILE A 326 1.45 7.34 -9.26
CA ILE A 326 0.54 6.26 -9.57
C ILE A 326 1.28 4.95 -9.34
N ASN A 327 0.76 4.12 -8.43
CA ASN A 327 1.25 2.77 -8.24
C ASN A 327 0.39 1.79 -9.07
N ILE A 328 0.97 0.69 -9.51
CA ILE A 328 0.31 -0.32 -10.38
C ILE A 328 -0.09 -1.59 -9.62
N ARG A 329 -0.22 -1.47 -8.33
CA ARG A 329 -0.56 -2.53 -7.39
C ARG A 329 -1.35 -1.95 -6.20
N PRO A 330 -2.06 -2.79 -5.40
CA PRO A 330 -2.72 -2.30 -4.18
C PRO A 330 -1.73 -1.68 -3.19
N GLY A 331 -2.12 -0.63 -2.47
CA GLY A 331 -1.33 -0.01 -1.41
C GLY A 331 -1.03 -0.97 -0.23
N GLU A 332 0.05 -0.76 0.49
CA GLU A 332 0.36 -1.44 1.75
C GLU A 332 0.75 -0.38 2.78
N PRO A 333 -0.04 -0.19 3.86
CA PRO A 333 -1.04 -1.15 4.39
C PRO A 333 -2.50 -0.94 3.94
N GLU A 334 -2.82 0.03 3.11
CA GLU A 334 -4.20 0.50 2.84
C GLU A 334 -5.10 -0.58 2.23
N ALA A 335 -4.54 -1.49 1.42
CA ALA A 335 -5.32 -2.60 0.87
C ALA A 335 -5.95 -3.49 1.96
N GLN A 336 -5.35 -3.54 3.15
CA GLN A 336 -5.83 -4.38 4.24
C GLN A 336 -7.20 -3.88 4.78
N PRO A 337 -7.34 -2.63 5.26
CA PRO A 337 -8.64 -2.14 5.72
C PRO A 337 -9.65 -1.97 4.58
N VAL A 338 -9.21 -1.65 3.35
CA VAL A 338 -10.10 -1.59 2.17
C VAL A 338 -10.72 -2.96 1.89
N ALA A 339 -9.91 -4.02 1.75
CA ALA A 339 -10.39 -5.37 1.50
C ALA A 339 -11.36 -5.85 2.58
N ARG A 340 -11.10 -5.54 3.85
CA ARG A 340 -11.97 -5.92 4.97
C ARG A 340 -13.36 -5.27 4.94
N ARG A 341 -13.52 -4.15 4.25
CA ARG A 341 -14.83 -3.51 4.05
C ARG A 341 -15.61 -4.12 2.88
N LEU A 342 -14.99 -4.92 2.02
CA LEU A 342 -15.64 -5.54 0.87
C LEU A 342 -16.29 -6.88 1.23
N ARG A 343 -17.44 -7.16 0.62
CA ARG A 343 -18.13 -8.46 0.69
C ARG A 343 -17.94 -9.29 -0.58
N ASN A 344 -17.56 -8.65 -1.70
CA ASN A 344 -17.50 -9.28 -3.03
C ASN A 344 -16.14 -9.14 -3.72
N LEU A 345 -15.04 -9.03 -2.98
CA LEU A 345 -13.69 -8.88 -3.56
C LEU A 345 -13.39 -9.98 -4.61
N GLY A 346 -13.77 -11.23 -4.34
CA GLY A 346 -13.57 -12.33 -5.29
C GLY A 346 -14.32 -12.13 -6.61
N ALA A 347 -15.57 -11.65 -6.55
CA ALA A 347 -16.37 -11.37 -7.74
C ALA A 347 -15.83 -10.18 -8.54
N LEU A 348 -15.27 -9.17 -7.87
CA LEU A 348 -14.59 -8.06 -8.53
C LEU A 348 -13.34 -8.52 -9.29
N VAL A 349 -12.50 -9.36 -8.68
CA VAL A 349 -11.31 -9.96 -9.33
C VAL A 349 -11.71 -10.78 -10.56
N GLU A 350 -12.74 -11.61 -10.46
CA GLU A 350 -13.28 -12.35 -11.60
C GLU A 350 -13.75 -11.40 -12.72
N ALA A 351 -14.52 -10.38 -12.37
CA ALA A 351 -15.06 -9.41 -13.33
C ALA A 351 -13.97 -8.62 -14.07
N MET A 352 -12.82 -8.33 -13.42
CA MET A 352 -11.67 -7.70 -14.10
C MET A 352 -11.18 -8.54 -15.28
N LEU A 353 -11.02 -9.83 -15.08
CA LEU A 353 -10.51 -10.75 -16.13
C LEU A 353 -11.58 -11.08 -17.17
N GLU A 354 -12.84 -11.13 -16.79
CA GLU A 354 -13.96 -11.36 -17.71
C GLU A 354 -14.36 -10.11 -18.51
N GLY A 355 -13.97 -8.90 -18.08
CA GLY A 355 -14.33 -7.63 -18.73
C GLY A 355 -15.74 -7.17 -18.39
N ASN A 356 -16.19 -7.40 -17.17
CA ASN A 356 -17.57 -7.19 -16.70
C ASN A 356 -17.63 -6.22 -15.49
N LEU A 357 -16.63 -5.37 -15.27
CA LEU A 357 -16.65 -4.41 -14.15
C LEU A 357 -17.76 -3.35 -14.26
N ASP A 358 -18.29 -3.10 -15.44
CA ASP A 358 -19.47 -2.25 -15.65
C ASP A 358 -20.76 -2.84 -15.07
N LYS A 359 -20.83 -4.18 -14.90
CA LYS A 359 -21.99 -4.92 -14.40
C LYS A 359 -21.95 -5.24 -12.91
N ILE A 360 -20.85 -4.93 -12.24
CA ILE A 360 -20.65 -5.23 -10.82
C ILE A 360 -20.20 -3.98 -10.07
N LYS A 361 -20.71 -3.81 -8.86
CA LYS A 361 -20.27 -2.73 -7.96
C LYS A 361 -19.60 -3.31 -6.72
N PRO A 362 -18.65 -2.60 -6.10
CA PRO A 362 -18.13 -2.97 -4.78
C PRO A 362 -19.27 -3.03 -3.75
N GLU A 363 -19.46 -4.20 -3.11
CA GLU A 363 -20.37 -4.33 -1.97
C GLU A 363 -19.63 -3.96 -0.69
N VAL A 364 -19.86 -2.74 -0.24
CA VAL A 364 -19.14 -2.14 0.88
C VAL A 364 -19.93 -2.30 2.19
N ARG A 365 -19.25 -2.65 3.28
CA ARG A 365 -19.80 -2.60 4.64
C ARG A 365 -19.83 -1.14 5.10
N GLU A 366 -20.87 -0.40 4.74
CA GLU A 366 -20.98 1.06 4.99
C GLU A 366 -21.13 1.38 6.49
N ASP A 367 -21.66 0.45 7.26
CA ASP A 367 -21.83 0.54 8.71
C ASP A 367 -20.56 0.18 9.50
N GLN A 368 -19.42 0.04 8.82
CA GLN A 368 -18.15 -0.39 9.45
C GLN A 368 -16.98 0.50 9.06
N LEU A 369 -16.11 0.71 10.04
CA LEU A 369 -14.72 1.13 9.80
C LEU A 369 -13.81 -0.10 9.87
N ALA A 370 -12.72 -0.07 9.10
CA ALA A 370 -11.66 -1.06 9.20
C ALA A 370 -10.33 -0.35 9.49
N ILE A 371 -9.57 -0.87 10.46
CA ILE A 371 -8.26 -0.34 10.84
C ILE A 371 -7.21 -1.43 10.70
N CYS A 372 -6.04 -1.02 10.24
CA CYS A 372 -4.81 -1.79 10.22
C CYS A 372 -3.72 -1.01 10.98
N ALA A 373 -3.06 -1.64 11.96
CA ALA A 373 -1.95 -1.06 12.71
C ALA A 373 -0.72 -1.96 12.60
N GLY A 374 0.40 -1.39 12.17
CA GLY A 374 1.68 -2.09 12.05
C GLY A 374 2.32 -2.33 13.40
N LEU A 375 2.70 -3.57 13.66
CA LEU A 375 3.57 -3.97 14.76
C LEU A 375 4.99 -4.01 14.23
N VAL A 376 5.77 -3.02 14.58
CA VAL A 376 7.12 -2.80 14.05
C VAL A 376 8.17 -3.00 15.13
N THR A 377 9.41 -3.28 14.74
CA THR A 377 10.54 -3.30 15.68
C THR A 377 10.73 -1.92 16.29
N GLY A 378 10.62 -1.83 17.61
CA GLY A 378 10.84 -0.61 18.39
C GLY A 378 12.32 -0.31 18.62
N PRO A 379 12.64 0.85 19.24
CA PRO A 379 13.99 1.21 19.65
C PRO A 379 14.47 0.38 20.85
N GLY A 380 15.77 0.47 21.18
CA GLY A 380 16.34 -0.16 22.37
C GLY A 380 16.77 -1.61 22.18
N GLY A 381 17.01 -2.06 20.94
CA GLY A 381 17.66 -3.34 20.66
C GLY A 381 19.15 -3.35 21.04
N PRO A 382 19.83 -4.51 20.92
CA PRO A 382 21.28 -4.61 21.08
C PRO A 382 22.00 -3.51 20.29
N ASP A 383 23.11 -3.00 20.82
CA ASP A 383 23.92 -1.94 20.20
C ASP A 383 23.17 -0.62 19.93
N GLY A 384 22.15 -0.29 20.74
CA GLY A 384 21.39 0.95 20.62
C GLY A 384 20.54 1.04 19.35
N GLN A 385 20.08 -0.08 18.82
CA GLN A 385 19.26 -0.12 17.60
C GLN A 385 18.06 0.82 17.67
N ARG A 386 17.85 1.57 16.59
CA ARG A 386 16.77 2.58 16.50
C ARG A 386 15.39 1.97 16.17
N GLY A 387 15.35 0.70 15.76
CA GLY A 387 14.13 0.04 15.29
C GLY A 387 13.73 0.45 13.86
N TYR A 388 12.49 0.14 13.49
CA TYR A 388 11.93 0.49 12.18
C TYR A 388 11.94 2.01 11.94
N PRO A 389 12.28 2.51 10.75
CA PRO A 389 12.66 1.78 9.53
C PRO A 389 14.17 1.45 9.42
N TRP A 390 14.99 1.83 10.40
CA TRP A 390 16.45 1.79 10.31
C TRP A 390 17.05 0.42 10.60
N SER A 391 16.46 -0.32 11.54
CA SER A 391 17.01 -1.60 12.02
C SER A 391 15.93 -2.52 12.57
N CYS A 392 16.26 -3.80 12.70
CA CYS A 392 15.42 -4.79 13.38
C CYS A 392 16.29 -5.81 14.10
N THR A 393 15.72 -6.45 15.12
CA THR A 393 16.28 -7.64 15.73
C THR A 393 15.59 -8.86 15.16
N LYS A 394 16.39 -9.82 14.66
CA LYS A 394 15.90 -11.08 14.08
C LYS A 394 16.02 -12.23 15.05
N GLY A 395 15.16 -13.23 14.89
CA GLY A 395 15.19 -14.49 15.64
C GLY A 395 14.71 -14.38 17.09
N GLU A 396 14.11 -13.25 17.49
CA GLU A 396 13.48 -13.13 18.81
C GLU A 396 12.09 -13.78 18.80
N PRO A 397 11.69 -14.48 19.90
CA PRO A 397 10.41 -15.16 19.99
C PRO A 397 9.23 -14.19 19.84
N VAL A 398 8.26 -14.57 19.00
CA VAL A 398 6.98 -13.85 18.86
C VAL A 398 5.90 -14.59 19.63
N GLN A 399 5.34 -13.94 20.63
CA GLN A 399 4.27 -14.48 21.45
C GLN A 399 2.93 -13.83 21.09
N ILE A 400 1.91 -14.65 20.84
CA ILE A 400 0.56 -14.19 20.49
C ILE A 400 -0.45 -14.98 21.31
N ASP A 401 -1.31 -14.28 22.05
CA ASP A 401 -2.47 -14.86 22.73
C ASP A 401 -3.63 -15.05 21.72
N PHE A 402 -3.57 -16.13 20.95
CA PHE A 402 -4.55 -16.44 19.90
C PHE A 402 -5.99 -16.49 20.40
N ASN A 403 -6.21 -16.93 21.64
CA ASN A 403 -7.56 -16.99 22.22
C ASN A 403 -8.10 -15.59 22.51
N TYR A 404 -7.26 -14.72 23.07
CA TYR A 404 -7.63 -13.34 23.34
C TYR A 404 -7.93 -12.57 22.03
N ILE A 405 -7.03 -12.60 21.06
CA ILE A 405 -7.22 -11.86 19.80
C ILE A 405 -8.47 -12.34 19.05
N ARG A 406 -8.71 -13.67 19.00
CA ARG A 406 -9.92 -14.23 18.39
C ARG A 406 -11.18 -13.78 19.11
N LYS A 407 -11.24 -13.87 20.44
CA LYS A 407 -12.37 -13.42 21.27
C LYS A 407 -12.66 -11.92 21.09
N LYS A 408 -11.64 -11.11 20.85
CA LYS A 408 -11.78 -9.66 20.60
C LYS A 408 -12.04 -9.33 19.12
N GLY A 409 -12.09 -10.31 18.22
CA GLY A 409 -12.28 -10.08 16.78
C GLY A 409 -11.13 -9.28 16.16
N ILE A 410 -9.92 -9.42 16.71
CA ILE A 410 -8.68 -8.86 16.14
C ILE A 410 -8.06 -9.94 15.27
N GLN A 411 -7.55 -9.57 14.10
CA GLN A 411 -6.75 -10.44 13.26
C GLN A 411 -5.31 -9.94 13.25
N VAL A 412 -4.39 -10.77 13.68
CA VAL A 412 -2.96 -10.52 13.53
C VAL A 412 -2.52 -11.19 12.23
N ILE A 413 -1.98 -10.41 11.31
CA ILE A 413 -1.50 -10.87 10.02
C ILE A 413 0.02 -10.87 10.06
N PRO A 414 0.68 -12.02 9.98
CA PRO A 414 2.14 -12.09 9.98
C PRO A 414 2.71 -11.43 8.71
N SER A 415 3.85 -10.77 8.86
CA SER A 415 4.60 -10.12 7.79
C SER A 415 6.07 -10.56 7.89
N ALA A 416 6.94 -9.83 8.55
CA ALA A 416 8.33 -10.22 8.73
C ALA A 416 8.51 -11.17 9.93
N MET A 417 7.99 -12.39 9.79
CA MET A 417 8.09 -13.47 10.77
C MET A 417 8.51 -14.77 10.10
N THR A 418 9.26 -15.57 10.84
CA THR A 418 9.57 -16.98 10.49
C THR A 418 8.95 -17.94 11.48
N CYS A 419 8.92 -19.21 11.13
CA CYS A 419 8.62 -20.29 12.04
C CYS A 419 9.63 -21.41 11.80
N SER A 420 10.40 -21.75 12.82
CA SER A 420 11.31 -22.89 12.75
C SER A 420 10.52 -24.20 12.85
N ALA A 421 10.88 -25.17 12.06
CA ALA A 421 10.33 -26.51 12.15
C ALA A 421 10.82 -27.25 13.41
N GLU A 422 11.97 -26.84 13.98
CA GLU A 422 12.62 -27.53 15.11
C GLU A 422 11.95 -27.21 16.44
N ASP A 423 11.65 -25.91 16.69
CA ASP A 423 11.11 -25.47 17.97
C ASP A 423 9.65 -25.02 17.91
N ASP A 424 9.03 -25.13 16.74
CA ASP A 424 7.61 -24.82 16.49
C ASP A 424 7.20 -23.41 16.93
N GLN A 425 8.16 -22.46 17.02
CA GLN A 425 8.01 -21.12 17.54
C GLN A 425 8.04 -20.07 16.44
N PHE A 426 7.17 -19.07 16.53
CA PHE A 426 7.26 -17.87 15.69
C PHE A 426 8.41 -16.99 16.15
N LYS A 427 9.20 -16.46 15.19
CA LYS A 427 10.34 -15.58 15.44
C LYS A 427 10.28 -14.35 14.54
N SER A 428 10.77 -13.21 15.03
CA SER A 428 10.92 -11.99 14.23
C SER A 428 11.96 -12.17 13.13
N ASP A 429 11.71 -11.61 11.92
CA ASP A 429 12.64 -11.69 10.78
C ASP A 429 12.72 -10.37 9.99
N GLY A 430 12.31 -9.27 10.55
CA GLY A 430 12.39 -7.98 9.89
C GLY A 430 11.74 -6.85 10.67
N THR A 431 11.63 -5.71 10.03
CA THR A 431 11.25 -4.46 10.69
C THR A 431 9.75 -4.33 10.94
N ARG A 432 8.88 -4.76 10.01
CA ARG A 432 7.43 -4.82 10.20
C ARG A 432 7.03 -6.26 10.45
N VAL A 433 6.90 -6.62 11.74
CA VAL A 433 6.75 -8.01 12.18
C VAL A 433 5.37 -8.57 11.85
N ALA A 434 4.32 -7.80 12.13
CA ALA A 434 2.95 -8.20 11.89
C ALA A 434 2.02 -6.98 11.75
N TRP A 435 0.78 -7.23 11.38
CA TRP A 435 -0.28 -6.23 11.33
C TRP A 435 -1.45 -6.63 12.22
N MET A 436 -1.93 -5.73 13.05
CA MET A 436 -3.20 -5.92 13.76
C MET A 436 -4.34 -5.30 12.94
N ASN A 437 -5.30 -6.11 12.58
CA ASN A 437 -6.45 -5.71 11.78
C ASN A 437 -7.76 -5.97 12.51
N ALA A 438 -8.74 -5.11 12.36
CA ALA A 438 -10.12 -5.43 12.70
C ALA A 438 -11.12 -4.49 12.04
N ASN A 439 -12.41 -4.89 12.06
CA ASN A 439 -13.53 -4.03 11.73
C ASN A 439 -14.25 -3.60 13.01
N VAL A 440 -14.79 -2.41 12.97
CA VAL A 440 -15.71 -1.93 14.00
C VAL A 440 -17.03 -1.52 13.38
N LYS A 441 -18.12 -2.06 13.90
CA LYS A 441 -19.46 -1.62 13.52
C LYS A 441 -19.77 -0.28 14.20
N ILE A 442 -20.21 0.70 13.41
CA ILE A 442 -20.70 1.99 13.91
C ILE A 442 -22.08 1.76 14.50
N LYS A 443 -22.30 2.15 15.75
CA LYS A 443 -23.61 2.01 16.42
C LYS A 443 -24.53 3.13 15.96
N SER A 444 -25.85 2.95 16.11
CA SER A 444 -26.86 3.90 15.64
C SER A 444 -26.71 5.32 16.21
N ASN A 445 -26.19 5.43 17.43
CA ASN A 445 -26.00 6.73 18.12
C ASN A 445 -24.51 7.12 18.25
N GLU A 446 -23.66 6.58 17.40
CA GLU A 446 -22.21 6.75 17.48
C GLU A 446 -21.70 7.46 16.20
N SER A 447 -20.85 8.44 16.35
CA SER A 447 -20.13 9.03 15.23
C SER A 447 -19.03 8.09 14.71
N ARG A 448 -18.52 8.35 13.51
CA ARG A 448 -17.35 7.60 12.99
C ARG A 448 -16.11 7.82 13.85
N GLY A 449 -15.94 9.03 14.41
CA GLY A 449 -14.83 9.35 15.32
C GLY A 449 -14.89 8.55 16.62
N GLU A 450 -16.06 8.49 17.26
CA GLU A 450 -16.26 7.68 18.47
C GLU A 450 -16.07 6.18 18.20
N ALA A 451 -16.55 5.68 17.06
CA ALA A 451 -16.32 4.29 16.65
C ALA A 451 -14.83 4.00 16.44
N ALA A 452 -14.10 4.91 15.78
CA ALA A 452 -12.66 4.80 15.57
C ALA A 452 -11.90 4.80 16.91
N GLU A 453 -12.26 5.68 17.84
CA GLU A 453 -11.64 5.75 19.17
C GLU A 453 -11.89 4.47 19.98
N ARG A 454 -13.14 4.02 20.05
CA ARG A 454 -13.51 2.77 20.72
C ARG A 454 -12.71 1.59 20.17
N PHE A 455 -12.44 1.59 18.88
CA PHE A 455 -11.72 0.54 18.23
C PHE A 455 -10.21 0.61 18.46
N ARG A 456 -9.62 1.81 18.37
CA ARG A 456 -8.21 2.06 18.73
C ARG A 456 -7.92 1.55 20.14
N ASN A 457 -8.77 1.94 21.12
CA ASN A 457 -8.63 1.51 22.50
C ASN A 457 -8.63 -0.02 22.63
N LYS A 458 -9.44 -0.72 21.84
CA LYS A 458 -9.46 -2.19 21.81
C LYS A 458 -8.17 -2.80 21.24
N LEU A 459 -7.64 -2.26 20.14
CA LEU A 459 -6.38 -2.72 19.54
C LEU A 459 -5.19 -2.44 20.47
N PHE A 460 -5.12 -1.21 20.99
CA PHE A 460 -4.00 -0.81 21.84
C PHE A 460 -4.03 -1.55 23.17
N ALA A 461 -5.20 -1.81 23.75
CA ALA A 461 -5.31 -2.65 24.93
C ALA A 461 -4.76 -4.07 24.72
N ALA A 462 -4.94 -4.65 23.53
CA ALA A 462 -4.34 -5.95 23.21
C ALA A 462 -2.81 -5.87 23.18
N PHE A 463 -2.26 -4.81 22.62
CA PHE A 463 -0.82 -4.57 22.57
C PHE A 463 -0.25 -4.28 23.96
N ASP A 464 -0.83 -3.33 24.71
CA ASP A 464 -0.38 -2.88 26.03
C ASP A 464 -0.43 -3.99 27.08
N ASN A 465 -1.40 -4.90 26.98
CA ASN A 465 -1.50 -6.09 27.83
C ASN A 465 -0.62 -7.26 27.35
N GLY A 466 0.32 -7.04 26.43
CA GLY A 466 1.27 -8.03 25.97
C GLY A 466 0.65 -9.21 25.23
N LYS A 467 -0.56 -9.04 24.63
CA LYS A 467 -1.24 -10.11 23.90
C LYS A 467 -0.61 -10.41 22.54
N VAL A 468 0.18 -9.47 22.03
CA VAL A 468 1.10 -9.65 20.90
C VAL A 468 2.42 -8.98 21.28
N ARG A 469 3.49 -9.72 21.34
CA ARG A 469 4.82 -9.18 21.66
C ARG A 469 5.94 -9.97 21.02
N VAL A 470 7.05 -9.31 20.78
CA VAL A 470 8.36 -9.92 20.51
C VAL A 470 9.17 -9.84 21.78
N ILE A 471 9.63 -10.97 22.28
CA ILE A 471 10.34 -11.06 23.56
C ILE A 471 11.81 -10.74 23.32
N PRO A 472 12.34 -9.62 23.88
CA PRO A 472 13.75 -9.31 23.78
C PRO A 472 14.60 -10.34 24.51
N ARG A 473 15.72 -10.76 23.92
CA ARG A 473 16.65 -11.73 24.56
C ARG A 473 17.19 -11.23 25.88
N GLU A 474 17.47 -9.92 25.97
CA GLU A 474 18.02 -9.26 27.16
C GLU A 474 16.96 -8.91 28.21
N ASN A 475 15.66 -8.94 27.85
CA ASN A 475 14.56 -8.61 28.77
C ASN A 475 13.32 -9.48 28.49
N PRO A 476 13.21 -10.67 29.10
CA PRO A 476 12.09 -11.59 28.87
C PRO A 476 10.71 -11.05 29.24
N GLN A 477 10.63 -9.99 30.05
CA GLN A 477 9.37 -9.32 30.43
C GLN A 477 9.02 -8.16 29.48
N GLY A 478 9.95 -7.78 28.61
CA GLY A 478 9.79 -6.65 27.68
C GLY A 478 8.99 -6.99 26.43
N ASN A 479 8.81 -5.99 25.60
CA ASN A 479 8.26 -6.11 24.25
C ASN A 479 9.14 -5.31 23.28
N ARG A 480 9.69 -5.97 22.28
CA ARG A 480 10.49 -5.33 21.23
C ARG A 480 9.64 -4.58 20.22
N LEU A 481 8.34 -4.83 20.21
CA LEU A 481 7.44 -4.18 19.25
C LEU A 481 7.05 -2.77 19.70
N ASP A 482 6.78 -1.96 18.70
CA ASP A 482 6.19 -0.64 18.82
C ASP A 482 5.09 -0.47 17.79
N LEU A 483 4.19 0.48 18.00
CA LEU A 483 3.12 0.82 17.07
C LEU A 483 2.80 2.32 17.13
N ARG A 484 2.25 2.86 16.06
CA ARG A 484 1.77 4.24 16.01
C ARG A 484 0.38 4.36 16.63
N ARG A 485 0.18 5.35 17.51
CA ARG A 485 -1.04 5.43 18.33
C ARG A 485 -2.10 6.39 17.85
N ASP A 486 -1.78 7.28 16.92
CA ASP A 486 -2.75 8.25 16.40
C ASP A 486 -3.59 7.75 15.20
N ILE A 487 -3.43 6.47 14.79
CA ILE A 487 -4.22 5.85 13.71
C ILE A 487 -5.72 5.97 14.03
N GLY A 488 -6.48 6.68 13.18
CA GLY A 488 -7.92 6.92 13.36
C GLY A 488 -8.28 8.17 14.16
N VAL A 489 -7.32 8.89 14.77
CA VAL A 489 -7.58 10.18 15.45
C VAL A 489 -8.14 11.22 14.49
N HIS A 490 -7.74 11.19 13.23
CA HIS A 490 -8.18 12.13 12.21
C HIS A 490 -9.69 12.13 11.95
N TYR A 491 -10.42 11.07 12.30
CA TYR A 491 -11.88 11.09 12.29
C TYR A 491 -12.46 12.08 13.30
N LEU A 492 -11.91 12.14 14.50
CA LEU A 492 -12.32 13.10 15.53
C LEU A 492 -12.01 14.54 15.12
N VAL A 493 -10.82 14.75 14.51
CA VAL A 493 -10.41 16.06 13.99
C VAL A 493 -11.31 16.48 12.82
N ALA A 494 -11.57 15.56 11.88
CA ALA A 494 -12.43 15.82 10.73
C ALA A 494 -13.87 16.18 11.15
N GLU A 495 -14.42 15.53 12.18
CA GLU A 495 -15.75 15.82 12.70
C GLU A 495 -15.83 17.20 13.37
N LYS A 496 -14.73 17.68 13.97
CA LYS A 496 -14.64 19.03 14.55
C LYS A 496 -14.51 20.13 13.49
N ILE A 497 -13.71 19.86 12.43
CA ILE A 497 -13.49 20.83 11.35
C ILE A 497 -14.71 20.88 10.41
N PHE A 498 -15.34 19.73 10.17
CA PHE A 498 -16.48 19.57 9.26
C PHE A 498 -17.66 18.93 10.02
N PRO A 499 -18.35 19.68 10.89
CA PRO A 499 -19.54 19.19 11.56
C PRO A 499 -20.60 18.77 10.52
N LYS A 500 -21.42 17.77 10.89
CA LYS A 500 -22.48 17.23 10.03
C LYS A 500 -23.55 18.27 9.73
#